data_1c794fd164280bc99cd242c7a41b88ef
#
_entry.id   1c794fd164280bc99cd242c7a41b88ef
#
_cell.length_a   1.000
_cell.length_b   1.000
_cell.length_c   1.000
_cell.angle_alpha   90.00
_cell.angle_beta   90.00
_cell.angle_gamma   90.00
#
_symmetry.space_group_name_H-M   'P 1'
#
loop_
_entity.id
_entity.type
_entity.pdbx_description
1 polymer ?
#
loop_
_entity_poly.entity_id
_entity_poly.type
_entity_poly.pdbx_seq_one_letter_code
_entity_poly.pdbx_strand_id
1 'polypeptide(L)'
;MSSTVKQNKYEIDMCNGTIMDKLISFSLPLMLSGILQLMFNAVDIIVVGRFSGSQALAAVGSTTALINVFTNLFIGISLGANVLAARFYAAGKDKEMSETVHTAITLALISGIIMAFVGLICAKPALALMDTPDDVIDLSSVYMRIYFLGMPFFMLYNYGAAILRAVGDTKRPLLFLVISGIANTGLNLCFVIIFKLGVAGVAIGTVISQLISCVLVLRCLYMSETSYQLRFSKLTIKGAYVKQIFSVGVPAGIQSTVINFSNVLLQSSVNSFGSVAMAGYTAANNIFGFLYVTVNAVTQACMSFTSQNYGVGKWKRMERVLIDCLILSFAAMMVLGNGAYFFGPQLLHIYTSSDAVIKCGMEILLYTTVTYFLCGFMDLFPGALRGMGHSGVPMLLSIIGTVGTRIVWIYWIFPRHRSLAVLFISYPASWIITLAMQIACYFYVRKVQFTRDYTG
;
A
#
# COMPACT_ATOMS: atom_id res chain seq x y z
N MET A 1 -19.36 22.27 28.12
CA MET A 1 -19.97 20.95 28.32
C MET A 1 -19.25 19.95 27.39
N SER A 2 -18.39 19.16 27.98
CA SER A 2 -17.70 18.07 27.22
C SER A 2 -18.73 17.01 26.88
N SER A 3 -19.19 16.99 25.64
CA SER A 3 -19.93 15.86 25.11
C SER A 3 -18.95 14.68 25.04
N THR A 4 -19.06 13.75 25.98
CA THR A 4 -18.42 12.44 25.90
C THR A 4 -18.92 11.78 24.62
N VAL A 5 -18.15 11.93 23.53
CA VAL A 5 -18.37 11.15 22.31
C VAL A 5 -18.35 9.68 22.72
N LYS A 6 -19.47 8.96 22.52
CA LYS A 6 -19.52 7.52 22.74
C LYS A 6 -18.50 6.87 21.83
N GLN A 7 -17.35 6.54 22.39
CA GLN A 7 -16.29 5.82 21.66
C GLN A 7 -16.81 4.41 21.35
N ASN A 8 -16.76 4.03 20.08
CA ASN A 8 -17.17 2.69 19.67
C ASN A 8 -16.13 1.67 20.16
N LYS A 9 -16.53 0.47 20.51
CA LYS A 9 -15.67 -0.63 21.02
C LYS A 9 -14.45 -0.94 20.12
N TYR A 10 -14.52 -0.57 18.84
CA TYR A 10 -13.47 -0.84 17.87
C TYR A 10 -12.50 0.33 17.67
N GLU A 11 -12.80 1.50 18.22
CA GLU A 11 -11.99 2.71 18.07
C GLU A 11 -10.83 2.72 19.07
N ILE A 12 -9.64 3.08 18.59
CA ILE A 12 -8.45 3.24 19.43
C ILE A 12 -8.23 4.74 19.69
N ASP A 13 -8.22 5.14 20.97
CA ASP A 13 -7.81 6.48 21.34
C ASP A 13 -6.30 6.68 21.13
N MET A 14 -5.93 7.39 20.08
CA MET A 14 -4.53 7.63 19.71
C MET A 14 -3.92 8.82 20.45
N CYS A 15 -4.77 9.64 21.08
CA CYS A 15 -4.35 10.89 21.70
C CYS A 15 -4.00 10.76 23.19
N ASN A 16 -4.42 9.71 23.88
CA ASN A 16 -4.21 9.53 25.33
C ASN A 16 -3.66 8.13 25.63
N GLY A 17 -3.21 7.91 26.88
CA GLY A 17 -2.69 6.63 27.38
C GLY A 17 -1.37 6.16 26.74
N THR A 18 -1.08 4.89 26.88
CA THR A 18 0.13 4.25 26.34
C THR A 18 0.13 4.26 24.80
N ILE A 19 1.31 4.31 24.18
CA ILE A 19 1.41 4.42 22.72
C ILE A 19 1.72 3.03 22.10
N MET A 20 2.70 2.32 22.63
CA MET A 20 3.22 1.10 22.02
C MET A 20 2.17 -0.01 21.88
N ASP A 21 1.40 -0.30 22.92
CA ASP A 21 0.32 -1.30 22.91
C ASP A 21 -0.78 -0.96 21.88
N LYS A 22 -1.10 0.33 21.76
CA LYS A 22 -2.08 0.84 20.79
C LYS A 22 -1.54 0.78 19.36
N LEU A 23 -0.25 1.08 19.16
CA LEU A 23 0.41 0.92 17.86
C LEU A 23 0.38 -0.54 17.41
N ILE A 24 0.70 -1.48 18.30
CA ILE A 24 0.63 -2.92 18.00
C ILE A 24 -0.80 -3.32 17.67
N SER A 25 -1.77 -2.94 18.51
CA SER A 25 -3.19 -3.25 18.30
C SER A 25 -3.76 -2.68 16.99
N PHE A 26 -3.23 -1.53 16.54
CA PHE A 26 -3.60 -0.90 15.28
C PHE A 26 -2.88 -1.53 14.08
N SER A 27 -1.57 -1.79 14.19
CA SER A 27 -0.73 -2.29 13.09
C SER A 27 -0.98 -3.76 12.78
N LEU A 28 -1.26 -4.60 13.78
CA LEU A 28 -1.45 -6.03 13.58
C LEU A 28 -2.61 -6.37 12.63
N PRO A 29 -3.82 -5.79 12.75
CA PRO A 29 -4.88 -6.03 11.77
C PRO A 29 -4.53 -5.51 10.36
N LEU A 30 -3.77 -4.42 10.24
CA LEU A 30 -3.32 -3.91 8.94
C LEU A 30 -2.31 -4.87 8.29
N MET A 31 -1.39 -5.39 9.09
CA MET A 31 -0.41 -6.39 8.63
C MET A 31 -1.12 -7.66 8.15
N LEU A 32 -2.06 -8.17 8.93
CA LEU A 32 -2.88 -9.32 8.54
C LEU A 32 -3.68 -9.05 7.27
N SER A 33 -4.26 -7.85 7.13
CA SER A 33 -4.96 -7.44 5.90
C SER A 33 -4.05 -7.50 4.66
N GLY A 34 -2.83 -7.00 4.76
CA GLY A 34 -1.88 -7.03 3.66
C GLY A 34 -1.41 -8.45 3.32
N ILE A 35 -1.14 -9.29 4.33
CA ILE A 35 -0.80 -10.72 4.13
C ILE A 35 -1.94 -11.44 3.42
N LEU A 36 -3.18 -11.24 3.86
CA LEU A 36 -4.35 -11.84 3.22
C LEU A 36 -4.50 -11.39 1.77
N GLN A 37 -4.26 -10.11 1.46
CA GLN A 37 -4.29 -9.63 0.07
C GLN A 37 -3.24 -10.34 -0.80
N LEU A 38 -2.00 -10.52 -0.30
CA LEU A 38 -0.98 -11.29 -1.01
C LEU A 38 -1.42 -12.75 -1.23
N MET A 39 -2.01 -13.38 -0.22
CA MET A 39 -2.51 -14.75 -0.34
C MET A 39 -3.66 -14.87 -1.35
N PHE A 40 -4.61 -13.95 -1.35
CA PHE A 40 -5.72 -13.98 -2.33
C PHE A 40 -5.22 -13.77 -3.75
N ASN A 41 -4.27 -12.85 -3.97
CA ASN A 41 -3.63 -12.69 -5.27
C ASN A 41 -2.90 -13.97 -5.72
N ALA A 42 -2.23 -14.67 -4.81
CA ALA A 42 -1.59 -15.94 -5.11
C ALA A 42 -2.62 -17.02 -5.48
N VAL A 43 -3.75 -17.10 -4.77
CA VAL A 43 -4.85 -18.03 -5.10
C VAL A 43 -5.43 -17.73 -6.48
N ASP A 44 -5.65 -16.48 -6.82
CA ASP A 44 -6.14 -16.08 -8.15
C ASP A 44 -5.22 -16.59 -9.27
N ILE A 45 -3.91 -16.39 -9.11
CA ILE A 45 -2.87 -16.83 -10.05
C ILE A 45 -2.85 -18.37 -10.15
N ILE A 46 -2.95 -19.08 -9.03
CA ILE A 46 -2.97 -20.55 -8.99
C ILE A 46 -4.21 -21.10 -9.70
N VAL A 47 -5.39 -20.53 -9.42
CA VAL A 47 -6.65 -20.95 -10.05
C VAL A 47 -6.59 -20.76 -11.56
N VAL A 48 -6.15 -19.60 -12.03
CA VAL A 48 -5.99 -19.33 -13.46
C VAL A 48 -4.99 -20.30 -14.11
N GLY A 49 -3.79 -20.42 -13.53
CA GLY A 49 -2.72 -21.22 -14.11
C GLY A 49 -3.05 -22.71 -14.17
N ARG A 50 -3.74 -23.23 -13.14
CA ARG A 50 -4.05 -24.67 -13.05
C ARG A 50 -5.26 -25.08 -13.88
N PHE A 51 -6.27 -24.22 -14.01
CA PHE A 51 -7.55 -24.59 -14.62
C PHE A 51 -7.84 -23.89 -15.96
N SER A 52 -7.12 -22.80 -16.30
CA SER A 52 -7.35 -22.05 -17.54
C SER A 52 -6.15 -22.08 -18.50
N GLY A 53 -5.02 -22.67 -18.08
CA GLY A 53 -3.83 -22.86 -18.93
C GLY A 53 -2.84 -21.69 -18.92
N SER A 54 -1.71 -21.88 -19.64
CA SER A 54 -0.57 -20.96 -19.62
C SER A 54 -0.86 -19.59 -20.26
N GLN A 55 -1.67 -19.54 -21.30
CA GLN A 55 -2.06 -18.28 -21.95
C GLN A 55 -2.90 -17.40 -21.02
N ALA A 56 -3.84 -18.01 -20.27
CA ALA A 56 -4.63 -17.30 -19.27
C ALA A 56 -3.77 -16.77 -18.11
N LEU A 57 -2.79 -17.57 -17.68
CA LEU A 57 -1.82 -17.13 -16.67
C LEU A 57 -0.96 -15.96 -17.15
N ALA A 58 -0.47 -16.02 -18.39
CA ALA A 58 0.27 -14.94 -19.02
C ALA A 58 -0.59 -13.68 -19.16
N ALA A 59 -1.89 -13.82 -19.48
CA ALA A 59 -2.82 -12.72 -19.58
C ALA A 59 -3.01 -11.97 -18.25
N VAL A 60 -3.24 -12.69 -17.15
CA VAL A 60 -3.35 -12.08 -15.82
C VAL A 60 -2.02 -11.44 -15.38
N GLY A 61 -0.90 -12.11 -15.63
CA GLY A 61 0.43 -11.61 -15.29
C GLY A 61 0.79 -10.31 -16.00
N SER A 62 0.53 -10.20 -17.30
CA SER A 62 0.83 -9.01 -18.11
C SER A 62 0.04 -7.77 -17.69
N THR A 63 -1.19 -7.95 -17.17
CA THR A 63 -2.04 -6.83 -16.72
C THR A 63 -1.68 -6.28 -15.34
N THR A 64 -1.02 -7.09 -14.49
CA THR A 64 -0.75 -6.76 -13.08
C THR A 64 0.04 -5.46 -12.92
N ALA A 65 1.05 -5.23 -13.76
CA ALA A 65 1.88 -4.02 -13.69
C ALA A 65 1.05 -2.75 -13.98
N LEU A 66 0.22 -2.77 -15.02
CA LEU A 66 -0.67 -1.64 -15.38
C LEU A 66 -1.70 -1.38 -14.28
N ILE A 67 -2.36 -2.42 -13.80
CA ILE A 67 -3.33 -2.31 -12.71
C ILE A 67 -2.69 -1.68 -11.48
N ASN A 68 -1.49 -2.12 -11.10
CA ASN A 68 -0.78 -1.59 -9.94
C ASN A 68 -0.41 -0.10 -10.08
N VAL A 69 -0.01 0.35 -11.26
CA VAL A 69 0.28 1.78 -11.50
C VAL A 69 -0.94 2.65 -11.18
N PHE A 70 -2.10 2.28 -11.71
CA PHE A 70 -3.32 3.04 -11.49
C PHE A 70 -3.84 2.90 -10.06
N THR A 71 -3.89 1.69 -9.52
CA THR A 71 -4.42 1.45 -8.16
C THR A 71 -3.57 2.13 -7.08
N ASN A 72 -2.24 2.09 -7.19
CA ASN A 72 -1.34 2.73 -6.23
C ASN A 72 -1.51 4.25 -6.16
N LEU A 73 -1.74 4.91 -7.30
CA LEU A 73 -2.01 6.34 -7.32
C LEU A 73 -3.26 6.68 -6.50
N PHE A 74 -4.35 5.95 -6.71
CA PHE A 74 -5.62 6.23 -6.03
C PHE A 74 -5.66 5.73 -4.58
N ILE A 75 -4.96 4.64 -4.26
CA ILE A 75 -4.72 4.25 -2.86
C ILE A 75 -3.97 5.38 -2.15
N GLY A 76 -2.95 5.97 -2.80
CA GLY A 76 -2.26 7.15 -2.27
C GLY A 76 -3.22 8.30 -1.94
N ILE A 77 -4.17 8.60 -2.82
CA ILE A 77 -5.16 9.67 -2.58
C ILE A 77 -6.05 9.32 -1.37
N SER A 78 -6.41 8.06 -1.15
CA SER A 78 -7.18 7.63 0.03
C SER A 78 -6.43 7.87 1.36
N LEU A 79 -5.08 7.87 1.35
CA LEU A 79 -4.27 8.25 2.52
C LEU A 79 -4.48 9.71 2.89
N GLY A 80 -4.68 10.60 1.91
CA GLY A 80 -5.04 12.00 2.15
C GLY A 80 -6.39 12.13 2.89
N ALA A 81 -7.37 11.32 2.53
CA ALA A 81 -8.65 11.27 3.23
C ALA A 81 -8.48 10.77 4.69
N ASN A 82 -7.63 9.74 4.90
CA ASN A 82 -7.29 9.27 6.25
C ASN A 82 -6.69 10.38 7.11
N VAL A 83 -5.67 11.08 6.62
CA VAL A 83 -4.99 12.17 7.35
C VAL A 83 -5.96 13.28 7.73
N LEU A 84 -6.81 13.70 6.81
CA LEU A 84 -7.74 14.78 7.05
C LEU A 84 -8.84 14.38 8.05
N ALA A 85 -9.42 13.19 7.86
CA ALA A 85 -10.43 12.65 8.77
C ALA A 85 -9.86 12.43 10.19
N ALA A 86 -8.65 11.86 10.32
CA ALA A 86 -7.99 11.66 11.60
C ALA A 86 -7.79 12.98 12.38
N ARG A 87 -7.39 14.04 11.68
CA ARG A 87 -7.19 15.36 12.25
C ARG A 87 -8.48 15.94 12.79
N PHE A 88 -9.56 15.95 12.01
CA PHE A 88 -10.84 16.51 12.43
C PHE A 88 -11.52 15.68 13.51
N TYR A 89 -11.42 14.35 13.41
CA TYR A 89 -11.94 13.45 14.44
C TYR A 89 -11.33 13.74 15.82
N ALA A 90 -10.00 13.78 15.90
CA ALA A 90 -9.29 14.05 17.15
C ALA A 90 -9.56 15.47 17.70
N ALA A 91 -9.72 16.46 16.82
CA ALA A 91 -10.03 17.83 17.20
C ALA A 91 -11.50 18.04 17.63
N GLY A 92 -12.35 17.00 17.58
CA GLY A 92 -13.79 17.11 17.91
C GLY A 92 -14.57 18.01 16.95
N LYS A 93 -14.09 18.19 15.72
CA LYS A 93 -14.71 19.02 14.69
C LYS A 93 -15.71 18.18 13.88
N ASP A 94 -16.87 17.89 14.46
CA ASP A 94 -17.86 16.95 13.91
C ASP A 94 -18.40 17.39 12.54
N LYS A 95 -18.59 18.69 12.33
CA LYS A 95 -19.05 19.21 11.04
C LYS A 95 -18.03 18.99 9.95
N GLU A 96 -16.78 19.37 10.18
CA GLU A 96 -15.66 19.18 9.24
C GLU A 96 -15.36 17.72 9.00
N MET A 97 -15.49 16.88 10.04
CA MET A 97 -15.37 15.42 9.92
C MET A 97 -16.45 14.86 8.98
N SER A 98 -17.72 15.21 9.22
CA SER A 98 -18.83 14.78 8.36
C SER A 98 -18.65 15.26 6.92
N GLU A 99 -18.26 16.51 6.68
CA GLU A 99 -18.01 17.06 5.35
C GLU A 99 -16.82 16.36 4.66
N THR A 100 -15.79 15.99 5.40
CA THR A 100 -14.64 15.22 4.89
C THR A 100 -15.06 13.82 4.47
N VAL A 101 -15.86 13.12 5.27
CA VAL A 101 -16.37 11.78 4.94
C VAL A 101 -17.18 11.80 3.65
N HIS A 102 -18.16 12.73 3.52
CA HIS A 102 -19.01 12.82 2.35
C HIS A 102 -18.22 13.23 1.10
N THR A 103 -17.27 14.18 1.22
CA THR A 103 -16.36 14.55 0.13
C THR A 103 -15.47 13.37 -0.29
N ALA A 104 -14.89 12.63 0.66
CA ALA A 104 -14.02 11.50 0.37
C ALA A 104 -14.75 10.36 -0.34
N ILE A 105 -15.96 9.99 0.11
CA ILE A 105 -16.78 8.94 -0.52
C ILE A 105 -17.26 9.37 -1.91
N THR A 106 -17.67 10.63 -2.08
CA THR A 106 -18.04 11.15 -3.41
C THR A 106 -16.85 11.17 -4.37
N LEU A 107 -15.68 11.57 -3.87
CA LEU A 107 -14.43 11.54 -4.64
C LEU A 107 -14.03 10.11 -5.03
N ALA A 108 -14.19 9.13 -4.12
CA ALA A 108 -13.95 7.73 -4.41
C ALA A 108 -14.86 7.20 -5.53
N LEU A 109 -16.15 7.55 -5.50
CA LEU A 109 -17.10 7.14 -6.52
C LEU A 109 -16.74 7.74 -7.89
N ILE A 110 -16.49 9.05 -7.94
CA ILE A 110 -16.14 9.75 -9.19
C ILE A 110 -14.83 9.23 -9.77
N SER A 111 -13.78 9.11 -8.93
CA SER A 111 -12.48 8.59 -9.39
C SER A 111 -12.59 7.14 -9.85
N GLY A 112 -13.38 6.31 -9.17
CA GLY A 112 -13.65 4.94 -9.59
C GLY A 112 -14.38 4.85 -10.94
N ILE A 113 -15.39 5.69 -11.17
CA ILE A 113 -16.11 5.76 -12.44
C ILE A 113 -15.16 6.23 -13.56
N ILE A 114 -14.38 7.28 -13.33
CA ILE A 114 -13.38 7.76 -14.31
C ILE A 114 -12.42 6.63 -14.66
N MET A 115 -11.92 5.92 -13.66
CA MET A 115 -11.00 4.79 -13.89
C MET A 115 -11.66 3.63 -14.63
N ALA A 116 -12.94 3.35 -14.38
CA ALA A 116 -13.67 2.34 -15.15
C ALA A 116 -13.72 2.72 -16.65
N PHE A 117 -14.04 3.98 -16.97
CA PHE A 117 -14.04 4.46 -18.36
C PHE A 117 -12.63 4.44 -18.98
N VAL A 118 -11.61 4.93 -18.26
CA VAL A 118 -10.22 4.89 -18.73
C VAL A 118 -9.78 3.45 -19.01
N GLY A 119 -10.06 2.52 -18.10
CA GLY A 119 -9.72 1.11 -18.28
C GLY A 119 -10.44 0.45 -19.45
N LEU A 120 -11.73 0.76 -19.68
CA LEU A 120 -12.48 0.24 -20.81
C LEU A 120 -11.91 0.68 -22.18
N ILE A 121 -11.49 1.95 -22.26
CA ILE A 121 -10.99 2.55 -23.52
C ILE A 121 -9.50 2.21 -23.72
N CYS A 122 -8.68 2.37 -22.69
CA CYS A 122 -7.24 2.30 -22.79
C CYS A 122 -6.64 0.89 -22.57
N ALA A 123 -7.43 -0.13 -22.18
CA ALA A 123 -6.90 -1.46 -21.88
C ALA A 123 -6.07 -2.04 -23.04
N LYS A 124 -6.65 -2.18 -24.22
CA LYS A 124 -5.96 -2.78 -25.38
C LYS A 124 -4.81 -1.91 -25.90
N PRO A 125 -4.97 -0.57 -26.07
CA PRO A 125 -3.83 0.30 -26.42
C PRO A 125 -2.67 0.27 -25.43
N ALA A 126 -2.95 0.24 -24.13
CA ALA A 126 -1.90 0.19 -23.11
C ALA A 126 -1.14 -1.15 -23.12
N LEU A 127 -1.83 -2.26 -23.34
CA LEU A 127 -1.21 -3.57 -23.49
C LEU A 127 -0.36 -3.67 -24.77
N ALA A 128 -0.82 -3.06 -25.86
CA ALA A 128 -0.06 -3.00 -27.11
C ALA A 128 1.24 -2.18 -26.94
N LEU A 129 1.20 -1.07 -26.19
CA LEU A 129 2.39 -0.28 -25.86
C LEU A 129 3.40 -1.02 -24.99
N MET A 130 2.99 -2.10 -24.33
CA MET A 130 3.85 -2.98 -23.53
C MET A 130 4.36 -4.20 -24.32
N ASP A 131 4.18 -4.21 -25.64
CA ASP A 131 4.56 -5.33 -26.49
C ASP A 131 3.96 -6.68 -26.02
N THR A 132 2.70 -6.64 -25.55
CA THR A 132 1.99 -7.88 -25.16
C THR A 132 1.77 -8.76 -26.38
N PRO A 133 2.14 -10.06 -26.36
CA PRO A 133 2.00 -10.97 -27.52
C PRO A 133 0.56 -11.07 -28.01
N ASP A 134 0.40 -11.20 -29.34
CA ASP A 134 -0.91 -11.22 -30.01
C ASP A 134 -1.82 -12.37 -29.56
N ASP A 135 -1.25 -13.51 -29.16
CA ASP A 135 -1.98 -14.68 -28.64
C ASP A 135 -2.53 -14.47 -27.22
N VAL A 136 -2.06 -13.44 -26.50
CA VAL A 136 -2.43 -13.16 -25.11
C VAL A 136 -3.20 -11.83 -24.97
N ILE A 137 -2.99 -10.85 -25.87
CA ILE A 137 -3.49 -9.47 -25.73
C ILE A 137 -5.02 -9.40 -25.62
N ASP A 138 -5.75 -10.25 -26.31
CA ASP A 138 -7.22 -10.24 -26.23
C ASP A 138 -7.72 -10.74 -24.89
N LEU A 139 -7.13 -11.82 -24.35
CA LEU A 139 -7.44 -12.31 -23.00
C LEU A 139 -7.07 -11.29 -21.92
N SER A 140 -5.90 -10.67 -22.04
CA SER A 140 -5.44 -9.59 -21.16
C SER A 140 -6.38 -8.40 -21.18
N SER A 141 -6.82 -8.01 -22.38
CA SER A 141 -7.75 -6.89 -22.55
C SER A 141 -9.12 -7.17 -21.90
N VAL A 142 -9.66 -8.38 -22.06
CA VAL A 142 -10.91 -8.81 -21.42
C VAL A 142 -10.76 -8.75 -19.88
N TYR A 143 -9.70 -9.36 -19.33
CA TYR A 143 -9.42 -9.33 -17.89
C TYR A 143 -9.35 -7.90 -17.37
N MET A 144 -8.54 -7.07 -18.01
CA MET A 144 -8.30 -5.70 -17.60
C MET A 144 -9.58 -4.85 -17.66
N ARG A 145 -10.39 -4.98 -18.73
CA ARG A 145 -11.67 -4.26 -18.85
C ARG A 145 -12.65 -4.64 -17.73
N ILE A 146 -12.82 -5.94 -17.46
CA ILE A 146 -13.68 -6.41 -16.36
C ILE A 146 -13.16 -5.91 -15.02
N TYR A 147 -11.85 -6.01 -14.77
CA TYR A 147 -11.23 -5.51 -13.54
C TYR A 147 -11.50 -4.02 -13.32
N PHE A 148 -11.34 -3.19 -14.37
CA PHE A 148 -11.58 -1.75 -14.28
C PHE A 148 -13.06 -1.39 -14.07
N LEU A 149 -14.01 -2.22 -14.51
CA LEU A 149 -15.41 -2.06 -14.13
C LEU A 149 -15.65 -2.20 -12.63
N GLY A 150 -14.79 -2.92 -11.91
CA GLY A 150 -14.79 -3.04 -10.47
C GLY A 150 -14.17 -1.84 -9.72
N MET A 151 -13.48 -0.92 -10.40
CA MET A 151 -12.76 0.19 -9.76
C MET A 151 -13.63 1.09 -8.88
N PRO A 152 -14.89 1.40 -9.20
CA PRO A 152 -15.74 2.14 -8.27
C PRO A 152 -15.88 1.46 -6.91
N PHE A 153 -16.05 0.15 -6.88
CA PHE A 153 -16.18 -0.62 -5.63
C PHE A 153 -14.86 -0.68 -4.87
N PHE A 154 -13.75 -0.89 -5.60
CA PHE A 154 -12.40 -0.88 -5.04
C PHE A 154 -12.07 0.47 -4.39
N MET A 155 -12.38 1.59 -5.05
CA MET A 155 -12.15 2.93 -4.53
C MET A 155 -13.01 3.21 -3.30
N LEU A 156 -14.31 2.92 -3.36
CA LEU A 156 -15.22 3.10 -2.21
C LEU A 156 -14.77 2.31 -0.99
N TYR A 157 -14.31 1.07 -1.18
CA TYR A 157 -13.74 0.29 -0.08
C TYR A 157 -12.48 0.94 0.50
N ASN A 158 -11.52 1.36 -0.33
CA ASN A 158 -10.26 1.93 0.15
C ASN A 158 -10.46 3.24 0.90
N TYR A 159 -11.32 4.14 0.40
CA TYR A 159 -11.62 5.39 1.08
C TYR A 159 -12.44 5.17 2.36
N GLY A 160 -13.43 4.28 2.33
CA GLY A 160 -14.18 3.90 3.53
C GLY A 160 -13.30 3.28 4.61
N ALA A 161 -12.41 2.36 4.23
CA ALA A 161 -11.41 1.79 5.13
C ALA A 161 -10.41 2.85 5.64
N ALA A 162 -10.04 3.84 4.82
CA ALA A 162 -9.20 4.96 5.23
C ALA A 162 -9.88 5.82 6.31
N ILE A 163 -11.19 6.06 6.20
CA ILE A 163 -11.97 6.77 7.23
C ILE A 163 -12.04 5.95 8.52
N LEU A 164 -12.28 4.64 8.46
CA LEU A 164 -12.28 3.78 9.65
C LEU A 164 -10.91 3.75 10.33
N ARG A 165 -9.82 3.65 9.56
CA ARG A 165 -8.45 3.75 10.09
C ARG A 165 -8.18 5.11 10.74
N ALA A 166 -8.73 6.19 10.19
CA ALA A 166 -8.58 7.53 10.75
C ALA A 166 -9.13 7.67 12.17
N VAL A 167 -10.19 6.94 12.51
CA VAL A 167 -10.80 6.91 13.85
C VAL A 167 -10.26 5.77 14.73
N GLY A 168 -9.26 5.04 14.26
CA GLY A 168 -8.61 3.98 15.05
C GLY A 168 -9.16 2.57 14.83
N ASP A 169 -10.07 2.38 13.90
CA ASP A 169 -10.65 1.08 13.63
C ASP A 169 -9.96 0.39 12.44
N THR A 170 -9.13 -0.56 12.75
CA THR A 170 -8.46 -1.43 11.76
C THR A 170 -9.04 -2.85 11.71
N LYS A 171 -9.84 -3.22 12.73
CA LYS A 171 -10.40 -4.58 12.86
C LYS A 171 -11.54 -4.81 11.88
N ARG A 172 -12.47 -3.84 11.77
CA ARG A 172 -13.60 -3.97 10.83
C ARG A 172 -13.17 -4.04 9.37
N PRO A 173 -12.27 -3.17 8.85
CA PRO A 173 -11.71 -3.33 7.52
C PRO A 173 -11.05 -4.69 7.26
N LEU A 174 -10.32 -5.24 8.24
CA LEU A 174 -9.76 -6.59 8.15
C LEU A 174 -10.88 -7.64 8.00
N LEU A 175 -11.92 -7.58 8.82
CA LEU A 175 -13.05 -8.52 8.75
C LEU A 175 -13.73 -8.46 7.37
N PHE A 176 -13.94 -7.25 6.82
CA PHE A 176 -14.54 -7.09 5.49
C PHE A 176 -13.67 -7.70 4.40
N LEU A 177 -12.35 -7.57 4.53
CA LEU A 177 -11.40 -8.18 3.61
C LEU A 177 -11.41 -9.71 3.71
N VAL A 178 -11.48 -10.27 4.91
CA VAL A 178 -11.59 -11.73 5.11
C VAL A 178 -12.85 -12.27 4.43
N ILE A 179 -14.00 -11.64 4.69
CA ILE A 179 -15.29 -12.07 4.08
C ILE A 179 -15.22 -11.99 2.55
N SER A 180 -14.76 -10.86 2.01
CA SER A 180 -14.65 -10.67 0.56
C SER A 180 -13.62 -11.58 -0.09
N GLY A 181 -12.50 -11.89 0.59
CA GLY A 181 -11.47 -12.79 0.09
C GLY A 181 -11.91 -14.25 0.05
N ILE A 182 -12.63 -14.72 1.07
CA ILE A 182 -13.24 -16.06 1.05
C ILE A 182 -14.26 -16.15 -0.09
N ALA A 183 -15.10 -15.12 -0.26
CA ALA A 183 -16.04 -15.04 -1.36
C ALA A 183 -15.32 -15.03 -2.73
N ASN A 184 -14.23 -14.26 -2.86
CA ASN A 184 -13.40 -14.21 -4.07
C ASN A 184 -12.89 -15.61 -4.46
N THR A 185 -12.27 -16.32 -3.51
CA THR A 185 -11.76 -17.68 -3.75
C THR A 185 -12.88 -18.62 -4.20
N GLY A 186 -14.03 -18.60 -3.51
CA GLY A 186 -15.18 -19.44 -3.88
C GLY A 186 -15.75 -19.09 -5.26
N LEU A 187 -15.88 -17.80 -5.57
CA LEU A 187 -16.35 -17.32 -6.87
C LEU A 187 -15.40 -17.68 -8.02
N ASN A 188 -14.08 -17.52 -7.80
CA ASN A 188 -13.07 -17.87 -8.79
C ASN A 188 -13.13 -19.35 -9.12
N LEU A 189 -13.19 -20.23 -8.12
CA LEU A 189 -13.36 -21.68 -8.35
C LEU A 189 -14.66 -21.98 -9.09
N CYS A 190 -15.77 -21.34 -8.71
CA CYS A 190 -17.05 -21.53 -9.37
C CYS A 190 -17.02 -21.07 -10.83
N PHE A 191 -16.57 -19.86 -11.12
CA PHE A 191 -16.56 -19.31 -12.48
C PHE A 191 -15.54 -19.98 -13.40
N VAL A 192 -14.39 -20.39 -12.87
CA VAL A 192 -13.34 -21.04 -13.67
C VAL A 192 -13.62 -22.51 -13.88
N ILE A 193 -14.04 -23.26 -12.85
CA ILE A 193 -14.20 -24.71 -12.92
C ILE A 193 -15.59 -25.10 -13.43
N ILE A 194 -16.65 -24.50 -12.85
CA ILE A 194 -18.04 -24.90 -13.18
C ILE A 194 -18.49 -24.19 -14.45
N PHE A 195 -18.35 -22.86 -14.51
CA PHE A 195 -18.83 -22.07 -15.66
C PHE A 195 -17.80 -21.98 -16.80
N LYS A 196 -16.54 -22.43 -16.59
CA LYS A 196 -15.45 -22.47 -17.60
C LYS A 196 -15.18 -21.12 -18.26
N LEU A 197 -15.35 -20.00 -17.52
CA LEU A 197 -15.18 -18.63 -18.02
C LEU A 197 -13.70 -18.21 -18.11
N GLY A 198 -12.77 -19.06 -17.69
CA GLY A 198 -11.33 -18.78 -17.77
C GLY A 198 -10.94 -17.47 -17.09
N VAL A 199 -10.19 -16.64 -17.81
CA VAL A 199 -9.69 -15.35 -17.33
C VAL A 199 -10.82 -14.38 -16.93
N ALA A 200 -11.90 -14.36 -17.72
CA ALA A 200 -13.06 -13.51 -17.43
C ALA A 200 -13.73 -13.92 -16.11
N GLY A 201 -13.77 -15.21 -15.79
CA GLY A 201 -14.33 -15.74 -14.54
C GLY A 201 -13.60 -15.22 -13.31
N VAL A 202 -12.27 -15.20 -13.32
CA VAL A 202 -11.47 -14.65 -12.21
C VAL A 202 -11.67 -13.12 -12.08
N ALA A 203 -11.70 -12.40 -13.19
CA ALA A 203 -11.97 -10.96 -13.17
C ALA A 203 -13.36 -10.65 -12.57
N ILE A 204 -14.40 -11.38 -12.96
CA ILE A 204 -15.76 -11.23 -12.43
C ILE A 204 -15.79 -11.58 -10.94
N GLY A 205 -15.14 -12.68 -10.51
CA GLY A 205 -15.03 -13.06 -9.10
C GLY A 205 -14.37 -11.96 -8.26
N THR A 206 -13.32 -11.35 -8.79
CA THR A 206 -12.63 -10.21 -8.14
C THR A 206 -13.55 -8.99 -8.03
N VAL A 207 -14.29 -8.61 -9.07
CA VAL A 207 -15.23 -7.49 -9.04
C VAL A 207 -16.36 -7.71 -8.04
N ILE A 208 -16.94 -8.92 -7.99
CA ILE A 208 -17.99 -9.25 -7.02
C ILE A 208 -17.44 -9.21 -5.59
N SER A 209 -16.23 -9.70 -5.35
CA SER A 209 -15.61 -9.62 -4.02
C SER A 209 -15.32 -8.18 -3.59
N GLN A 210 -14.92 -7.31 -4.52
CA GLN A 210 -14.76 -5.87 -4.29
C GLN A 210 -16.12 -5.20 -3.97
N LEU A 211 -17.18 -5.60 -4.66
CA LEU A 211 -18.54 -5.13 -4.34
C LEU A 211 -18.95 -5.55 -2.92
N ILE A 212 -18.68 -6.79 -2.50
CA ILE A 212 -18.98 -7.26 -1.14
C ILE A 212 -18.26 -6.40 -0.10
N SER A 213 -16.96 -6.19 -0.24
CA SER A 213 -16.18 -5.35 0.70
C SER A 213 -16.64 -3.89 0.69
N CYS A 214 -17.01 -3.36 -0.47
CA CYS A 214 -17.60 -2.02 -0.63
C CYS A 214 -18.92 -1.90 0.16
N VAL A 215 -19.84 -2.83 -0.04
CA VAL A 215 -21.14 -2.82 0.66
C VAL A 215 -20.96 -2.91 2.17
N LEU A 216 -20.05 -3.77 2.64
CA LEU A 216 -19.75 -3.92 4.06
C LEU A 216 -19.19 -2.65 4.69
N VAL A 217 -18.23 -1.98 4.03
CA VAL A 217 -17.65 -0.73 4.56
C VAL A 217 -18.66 0.43 4.52
N LEU A 218 -19.43 0.57 3.44
CA LEU A 218 -20.45 1.62 3.35
C LEU A 218 -21.58 1.42 4.36
N ARG A 219 -22.05 0.17 4.55
CA ARG A 219 -23.01 -0.17 5.60
C ARG A 219 -22.46 0.16 6.99
N CYS A 220 -21.19 -0.15 7.25
CA CYS A 220 -20.56 0.16 8.51
C CYS A 220 -20.53 1.69 8.79
N LEU A 221 -20.19 2.51 7.80
CA LEU A 221 -20.21 3.96 7.91
C LEU A 221 -21.63 4.52 8.04
N TYR A 222 -22.59 3.95 7.31
CA TYR A 222 -24.01 4.37 7.35
C TYR A 222 -24.66 4.11 8.72
N MET A 223 -24.37 2.93 9.32
CA MET A 223 -24.93 2.53 10.62
C MET A 223 -24.18 3.12 11.82
N SER A 224 -23.12 3.90 11.60
CA SER A 224 -22.40 4.57 12.66
C SER A 224 -23.22 5.74 13.21
N GLU A 225 -23.28 5.89 14.56
CA GLU A 225 -23.96 7.00 15.24
C GLU A 225 -22.98 8.13 15.65
N THR A 226 -21.87 8.23 14.95
CA THR A 226 -20.75 9.14 15.28
C THR A 226 -20.59 10.23 14.21
N SER A 227 -19.63 11.14 14.40
CA SER A 227 -19.35 12.27 13.48
C SER A 227 -18.92 11.81 12.07
N TYR A 228 -18.49 10.55 11.90
CA TYR A 228 -18.16 9.98 10.59
C TYR A 228 -19.30 9.18 9.94
N GLN A 229 -20.55 9.34 10.43
CA GLN A 229 -21.72 8.72 9.81
C GLN A 229 -21.87 9.15 8.35
N LEU A 230 -21.96 8.16 7.47
CA LEU A 230 -22.28 8.39 6.06
C LEU A 230 -23.79 8.53 5.88
N ARG A 231 -24.24 9.61 5.26
CA ARG A 231 -25.63 9.81 4.81
C ARG A 231 -25.63 10.09 3.33
N PHE A 232 -26.21 9.20 2.53
CA PHE A 232 -26.22 9.33 1.07
C PHE A 232 -26.85 10.63 0.57
N SER A 233 -27.82 11.18 1.32
CA SER A 233 -28.46 12.48 1.01
C SER A 233 -27.53 13.69 1.20
N LYS A 234 -26.39 13.53 1.89
CA LYS A 234 -25.41 14.59 2.16
C LYS A 234 -24.15 14.48 1.31
N LEU A 235 -24.12 13.59 0.31
CA LEU A 235 -23.00 13.46 -0.58
C LEU A 235 -22.76 14.79 -1.30
N THR A 236 -21.59 15.38 -1.10
CA THR A 236 -21.17 16.66 -1.67
C THR A 236 -19.68 16.66 -1.90
N ILE A 237 -19.24 17.51 -2.83
CA ILE A 237 -17.81 17.79 -3.05
C ILE A 237 -17.53 19.19 -2.57
N LYS A 238 -16.67 19.30 -1.57
CA LYS A 238 -16.16 20.58 -1.09
C LYS A 238 -14.72 20.78 -1.56
N GLY A 239 -14.49 21.72 -2.45
CA GLY A 239 -13.19 21.98 -3.08
C GLY A 239 -12.04 22.17 -2.08
N ALA A 240 -12.32 22.78 -0.92
CA ALA A 240 -11.33 22.97 0.14
C ALA A 240 -10.81 21.62 0.69
N TYR A 241 -11.68 20.65 0.92
CA TYR A 241 -11.29 19.32 1.40
C TYR A 241 -10.66 18.48 0.30
N VAL A 242 -11.15 18.57 -0.94
CA VAL A 242 -10.51 17.91 -2.11
C VAL A 242 -9.07 18.38 -2.24
N LYS A 243 -8.81 19.69 -2.16
CA LYS A 243 -7.45 20.24 -2.23
C LYS A 243 -6.55 19.68 -1.11
N GLN A 244 -7.06 19.57 0.11
CA GLN A 244 -6.31 19.02 1.24
C GLN A 244 -6.05 17.50 1.08
N ILE A 245 -7.05 16.73 0.64
CA ILE A 245 -6.91 15.30 0.35
C ILE A 245 -5.85 15.08 -0.75
N PHE A 246 -5.91 15.86 -1.82
CA PHE A 246 -4.96 15.75 -2.94
C PHE A 246 -3.55 16.21 -2.57
N SER A 247 -3.41 17.26 -1.74
CA SER A 247 -2.08 17.75 -1.32
C SER A 247 -1.27 16.71 -0.55
N VAL A 248 -1.94 15.78 0.13
CA VAL A 248 -1.30 14.67 0.83
C VAL A 248 -1.28 13.41 -0.04
N GLY A 249 -2.40 13.10 -0.66
CA GLY A 249 -2.61 11.81 -1.31
C GLY A 249 -1.93 11.67 -2.66
N VAL A 250 -1.99 12.70 -3.52
CA VAL A 250 -1.36 12.64 -4.86
C VAL A 250 0.16 12.45 -4.76
N PRO A 251 0.91 13.21 -3.96
CA PRO A 251 2.32 12.95 -3.79
C PRO A 251 2.62 11.55 -3.24
N ALA A 252 1.81 11.03 -2.32
CA ALA A 252 1.98 9.67 -1.79
C ALA A 252 1.79 8.60 -2.88
N GLY A 253 0.78 8.76 -3.73
CA GLY A 253 0.52 7.85 -4.86
C GLY A 253 1.62 7.91 -5.92
N ILE A 254 2.08 9.10 -6.29
CA ILE A 254 3.19 9.29 -7.23
C ILE A 254 4.46 8.63 -6.68
N GLN A 255 4.78 8.84 -5.40
CA GLN A 255 5.94 8.22 -4.76
C GLN A 255 5.91 6.69 -4.90
N SER A 256 4.78 6.06 -4.57
CA SER A 256 4.63 4.59 -4.66
C SER A 256 4.79 4.10 -6.10
N THR A 257 4.20 4.79 -7.07
CA THR A 257 4.29 4.43 -8.50
C THR A 257 5.74 4.54 -9.01
N VAL A 258 6.45 5.62 -8.69
CA VAL A 258 7.83 5.85 -9.17
C VAL A 258 8.82 4.88 -8.50
N ILE A 259 8.63 4.54 -7.24
CA ILE A 259 9.45 3.52 -6.56
C ILE A 259 9.26 2.15 -7.20
N ASN A 260 8.02 1.77 -7.54
CA ASN A 260 7.76 0.52 -8.26
C ASN A 260 8.44 0.48 -9.64
N PHE A 261 8.44 1.60 -10.36
CA PHE A 261 9.20 1.70 -11.61
C PHE A 261 10.70 1.49 -11.43
N SER A 262 11.29 2.00 -10.34
CA SER A 262 12.69 1.77 -9.98
C SER A 262 13.01 0.27 -9.77
N ASN A 263 12.06 -0.51 -9.24
CA ASN A 263 12.22 -1.95 -9.09
C ASN A 263 12.28 -2.67 -10.45
N VAL A 264 11.56 -2.17 -11.46
CA VAL A 264 11.62 -2.69 -12.84
C VAL A 264 13.00 -2.47 -13.46
N LEU A 265 13.64 -1.32 -13.22
CA LEU A 265 15.01 -1.07 -13.67
C LEU A 265 16.02 -2.06 -13.06
N LEU A 266 15.88 -2.34 -11.75
CA LEU A 266 16.70 -3.35 -11.08
C LEU A 266 16.45 -4.76 -11.65
N GLN A 267 15.20 -5.12 -11.90
CA GLN A 267 14.82 -6.40 -12.54
C GLN A 267 15.50 -6.55 -13.90
N SER A 268 15.52 -5.51 -14.73
CA SER A 268 16.22 -5.51 -16.02
C SER A 268 17.71 -5.81 -15.87
N SER A 269 18.35 -5.25 -14.85
CA SER A 269 19.76 -5.54 -14.54
C SER A 269 19.98 -6.98 -14.07
N VAL A 270 19.06 -7.53 -13.25
CA VAL A 270 19.10 -8.94 -12.83
C VAL A 270 18.96 -9.88 -14.04
N ASN A 271 18.10 -9.53 -14.98
CA ASN A 271 17.89 -10.33 -16.20
C ASN A 271 19.17 -10.55 -17.01
N SER A 272 20.12 -9.61 -16.92
CA SER A 272 21.42 -9.73 -17.61
C SER A 272 22.35 -10.82 -17.04
N PHE A 273 22.01 -11.40 -15.89
CA PHE A 273 22.73 -12.56 -15.28
C PHE A 273 22.16 -13.92 -15.69
N GLY A 274 21.06 -13.95 -16.46
CA GLY A 274 20.45 -15.16 -16.96
C GLY A 274 19.31 -15.69 -16.08
N SER A 275 18.74 -16.80 -16.51
CA SER A 275 17.49 -17.36 -15.96
C SER A 275 17.57 -17.78 -14.49
N VAL A 276 18.74 -18.27 -14.04
CA VAL A 276 18.96 -18.67 -12.63
C VAL A 276 18.85 -17.46 -11.70
N ALA A 277 19.48 -16.33 -12.06
CA ALA A 277 19.41 -15.09 -11.30
C ALA A 277 18.00 -14.52 -11.30
N MET A 278 17.31 -14.54 -12.44
CA MET A 278 15.92 -14.11 -12.56
C MET A 278 14.99 -14.92 -11.64
N ALA A 279 15.13 -16.23 -11.64
CA ALA A 279 14.33 -17.11 -10.78
C ALA A 279 14.61 -16.87 -9.30
N GLY A 280 15.89 -16.73 -8.92
CA GLY A 280 16.30 -16.41 -7.54
C GLY A 280 15.76 -15.08 -7.07
N TYR A 281 15.83 -14.04 -7.91
CA TYR A 281 15.26 -12.73 -7.62
C TYR A 281 13.75 -12.77 -7.47
N THR A 282 13.06 -13.47 -8.35
CA THR A 282 11.59 -13.59 -8.28
C THR A 282 11.16 -14.26 -6.98
N ALA A 283 11.81 -15.35 -6.59
CA ALA A 283 11.54 -16.03 -5.32
C ALA A 283 11.82 -15.14 -4.12
N ALA A 284 12.97 -14.46 -4.09
CA ALA A 284 13.32 -13.52 -3.03
C ALA A 284 12.35 -12.33 -2.95
N ASN A 285 11.90 -11.79 -4.10
CA ASN A 285 10.98 -10.67 -4.14
C ASN A 285 9.60 -11.00 -3.55
N ASN A 286 9.14 -12.24 -3.68
CA ASN A 286 7.92 -12.69 -3.00
C ASN A 286 8.09 -12.65 -1.47
N ILE A 287 9.26 -13.05 -0.95
CA ILE A 287 9.56 -12.97 0.49
C ILE A 287 9.59 -11.51 0.94
N PHE A 288 10.18 -10.60 0.15
CA PHE A 288 10.17 -9.16 0.44
C PHE A 288 8.76 -8.58 0.51
N GLY A 289 7.82 -9.07 -0.28
CA GLY A 289 6.43 -8.65 -0.24
C GLY A 289 5.82 -8.78 1.16
N PHE A 290 6.07 -9.89 1.85
CA PHE A 290 5.60 -10.09 3.23
C PHE A 290 6.28 -9.15 4.23
N LEU A 291 7.58 -8.89 4.08
CA LEU A 291 8.30 -7.93 4.94
C LEU A 291 7.78 -6.51 4.72
N TYR A 292 7.56 -6.13 3.48
CA TYR A 292 7.07 -4.79 3.13
C TYR A 292 5.66 -4.51 3.67
N VAL A 293 4.78 -5.51 3.68
CA VAL A 293 3.45 -5.39 4.30
C VAL A 293 3.55 -4.99 5.78
N THR A 294 4.50 -5.55 6.50
CA THR A 294 4.73 -5.20 7.92
C THR A 294 5.21 -3.76 8.07
N VAL A 295 6.20 -3.34 7.27
CA VAL A 295 6.67 -1.95 7.24
C VAL A 295 5.53 -0.98 6.92
N ASN A 296 4.74 -1.29 5.90
CA ASN A 296 3.62 -0.46 5.47
C ASN A 296 2.55 -0.32 6.57
N ALA A 297 2.24 -1.40 7.32
CA ALA A 297 1.29 -1.37 8.43
C ALA A 297 1.74 -0.41 9.55
N VAL A 298 3.02 -0.47 9.95
CA VAL A 298 3.58 0.43 10.97
C VAL A 298 3.64 1.87 10.46
N THR A 299 3.95 2.08 9.17
CA THR A 299 3.95 3.42 8.54
C THR A 299 2.55 4.04 8.52
N GLN A 300 1.52 3.27 8.20
CA GLN A 300 0.13 3.72 8.26
C GLN A 300 -0.31 4.04 9.70
N ALA A 301 0.12 3.25 10.68
CA ALA A 301 -0.09 3.55 12.09
C ALA A 301 0.57 4.87 12.48
N CYS A 302 1.86 5.05 12.16
CA CYS A 302 2.60 6.29 12.40
C CYS A 302 1.86 7.50 11.82
N MET A 303 1.41 7.41 10.57
CA MET A 303 0.67 8.48 9.89
C MET A 303 -0.65 8.82 10.60
N SER A 304 -1.47 7.82 10.95
CA SER A 304 -2.78 8.03 11.58
C SER A 304 -2.64 8.59 13.00
N PHE A 305 -1.74 8.03 13.81
CA PHE A 305 -1.46 8.52 15.17
C PHE A 305 -0.87 9.94 15.15
N THR A 306 0.07 10.22 14.24
CA THR A 306 0.63 11.57 14.07
C THR A 306 -0.47 12.54 13.65
N SER A 307 -1.35 12.18 12.72
CA SER A 307 -2.40 13.06 12.24
C SER A 307 -3.43 13.42 13.32
N GLN A 308 -3.86 12.45 14.15
CA GLN A 308 -4.74 12.71 15.27
C GLN A 308 -4.08 13.63 16.30
N ASN A 309 -2.83 13.34 16.70
CA ASN A 309 -2.10 14.17 17.67
C ASN A 309 -1.79 15.57 17.13
N TYR A 310 -1.55 15.70 15.82
CA TYR A 310 -1.43 16.99 15.15
C TYR A 310 -2.72 17.81 15.25
N GLY A 311 -3.88 17.17 15.06
CA GLY A 311 -5.19 17.83 15.14
C GLY A 311 -5.50 18.46 16.50
N VAL A 312 -4.92 17.90 17.58
CA VAL A 312 -5.09 18.38 18.97
C VAL A 312 -3.85 19.10 19.53
N GLY A 313 -2.82 19.37 18.72
CA GLY A 313 -1.63 20.09 19.13
C GLY A 313 -0.72 19.35 20.12
N LYS A 314 -0.78 18.01 20.17
CA LYS A 314 0.06 17.20 21.09
C LYS A 314 1.44 16.88 20.50
N TRP A 315 2.26 17.90 20.29
CA TRP A 315 3.56 17.83 19.60
C TRP A 315 4.55 16.83 20.21
N LYS A 316 4.73 16.85 21.52
CA LYS A 316 5.63 15.90 22.23
C LYS A 316 5.16 14.46 22.06
N ARG A 317 3.84 14.24 21.96
CA ARG A 317 3.29 12.91 21.74
C ARG A 317 3.53 12.42 20.31
N MET A 318 3.49 13.31 19.31
CA MET A 318 3.83 12.96 17.93
C MET A 318 5.28 12.47 17.79
N GLU A 319 6.22 13.13 18.48
CA GLU A 319 7.62 12.69 18.51
C GLU A 319 7.75 11.30 19.14
N ARG A 320 7.06 11.09 20.26
CA ARG A 320 7.05 9.78 20.91
C ARG A 320 6.43 8.70 20.02
N VAL A 321 5.34 9.01 19.31
CA VAL A 321 4.74 8.11 18.33
C VAL A 321 5.77 7.70 17.25
N LEU A 322 6.52 8.65 16.70
CA LEU A 322 7.56 8.33 15.70
C LEU A 322 8.64 7.43 16.31
N ILE A 323 9.14 7.73 17.52
CA ILE A 323 10.15 6.92 18.20
C ILE A 323 9.62 5.49 18.45
N ASP A 324 8.41 5.37 18.98
CA ASP A 324 7.80 4.06 19.27
C ASP A 324 7.54 3.26 17.98
N CYS A 325 7.19 3.93 16.86
CA CYS A 325 7.09 3.30 15.53
C CYS A 325 8.46 2.84 14.99
N LEU A 326 9.54 3.63 15.20
CA LEU A 326 10.90 3.23 14.84
C LEU A 326 11.33 1.98 15.62
N ILE A 327 11.08 1.95 16.94
CA ILE A 327 11.38 0.79 17.79
C ILE A 327 10.56 -0.42 17.32
N LEU A 328 9.26 -0.27 17.09
CA LEU A 328 8.40 -1.36 16.64
C LEU A 328 8.83 -1.91 15.27
N SER A 329 9.13 -1.02 14.31
CA SER A 329 9.60 -1.39 12.98
C SER A 329 10.96 -2.09 13.05
N PHE A 330 11.88 -1.58 13.87
CA PHE A 330 13.19 -2.21 14.09
C PHE A 330 13.05 -3.62 14.66
N ALA A 331 12.30 -3.77 15.75
CA ALA A 331 12.07 -5.06 16.39
C ALA A 331 11.41 -6.07 15.43
N ALA A 332 10.36 -5.63 14.73
CA ALA A 332 9.67 -6.47 13.75
C ALA A 332 10.61 -6.91 12.62
N MET A 333 11.42 -6.00 12.06
CA MET A 333 12.33 -6.32 10.96
C MET A 333 13.55 -7.13 11.43
N MET A 334 14.03 -6.95 12.67
CA MET A 334 15.06 -7.81 13.26
C MET A 334 14.56 -9.26 13.38
N VAL A 335 13.31 -9.46 13.77
CA VAL A 335 12.74 -10.82 13.91
C VAL A 335 12.39 -11.39 12.53
N LEU A 336 11.59 -10.67 11.74
CA LEU A 336 11.07 -11.19 10.47
C LEU A 336 12.14 -11.19 9.37
N GLY A 337 12.97 -10.15 9.26
CA GLY A 337 14.01 -10.06 8.23
C GLY A 337 15.13 -11.07 8.45
N ASN A 338 15.66 -11.18 9.69
CA ASN A 338 16.65 -12.20 10.00
C ASN A 338 16.04 -13.60 10.00
N GLY A 339 14.77 -13.75 10.42
CA GLY A 339 14.03 -15.01 10.29
C GLY A 339 13.89 -15.44 8.83
N ALA A 340 13.55 -14.50 7.92
CA ALA A 340 13.48 -14.77 6.50
C ALA A 340 14.82 -15.18 5.89
N TYR A 341 15.93 -14.65 6.39
CA TYR A 341 17.27 -15.08 5.98
C TYR A 341 17.61 -16.46 6.56
N PHE A 342 17.39 -16.68 7.87
CA PHE A 342 17.72 -17.93 8.55
C PHE A 342 16.93 -19.12 7.98
N PHE A 343 15.63 -18.95 7.74
CA PHE A 343 14.78 -19.93 7.08
C PHE A 343 14.75 -19.78 5.54
N GLY A 344 15.67 -18.97 4.99
CA GLY A 344 15.71 -18.64 3.56
C GLY A 344 15.77 -19.86 2.64
N PRO A 345 16.62 -20.88 2.90
CA PRO A 345 16.63 -22.08 2.07
C PRO A 345 15.26 -22.77 2.00
N GLN A 346 14.59 -22.93 3.15
CA GLN A 346 13.26 -23.57 3.22
C GLN A 346 12.19 -22.72 2.52
N LEU A 347 12.22 -21.40 2.70
CA LEU A 347 11.30 -20.49 2.05
C LEU A 347 11.49 -20.45 0.53
N LEU A 348 12.74 -20.48 0.06
CA LEU A 348 13.04 -20.52 -1.37
C LEU A 348 12.69 -21.88 -1.98
N HIS A 349 12.82 -22.98 -1.22
CA HIS A 349 12.39 -24.32 -1.67
C HIS A 349 10.89 -24.40 -1.97
N ILE A 350 10.06 -23.54 -1.41
CA ILE A 350 8.63 -23.45 -1.77
C ILE A 350 8.45 -23.06 -3.26
N TYR A 351 9.40 -22.28 -3.79
CA TYR A 351 9.33 -21.74 -5.16
C TYR A 351 10.14 -22.55 -6.18
N THR A 352 11.20 -23.24 -5.74
CA THR A 352 12.12 -23.95 -6.64
C THR A 352 12.82 -25.11 -5.94
N SER A 353 13.13 -26.15 -6.70
CA SER A 353 13.97 -27.27 -6.27
C SER A 353 15.43 -27.15 -6.76
N SER A 354 15.78 -26.11 -7.50
CA SER A 354 17.13 -25.89 -8.03
C SER A 354 18.07 -25.26 -7.00
N ASP A 355 19.12 -25.96 -6.58
CA ASP A 355 20.12 -25.47 -5.64
C ASP A 355 20.81 -24.18 -6.14
N ALA A 356 21.04 -24.08 -7.46
CA ALA A 356 21.66 -22.90 -8.06
C ALA A 356 20.75 -21.65 -7.88
N VAL A 357 19.44 -21.81 -8.05
CA VAL A 357 18.44 -20.73 -7.84
C VAL A 357 18.36 -20.37 -6.37
N ILE A 358 18.36 -21.35 -5.47
CA ILE A 358 18.33 -21.14 -4.02
C ILE A 358 19.59 -20.38 -3.56
N LYS A 359 20.77 -20.78 -4.02
CA LYS A 359 22.03 -20.09 -3.70
C LYS A 359 21.97 -18.61 -4.13
N CYS A 360 21.49 -18.35 -5.35
CA CYS A 360 21.32 -17.00 -5.84
C CYS A 360 20.29 -16.21 -5.00
N GLY A 361 19.14 -16.81 -4.69
CA GLY A 361 18.12 -16.22 -3.82
C GLY A 361 18.65 -15.90 -2.43
N MET A 362 19.47 -16.77 -1.83
CA MET A 362 20.12 -16.55 -0.53
C MET A 362 21.10 -15.36 -0.54
N GLU A 363 21.85 -15.19 -1.61
CA GLU A 363 22.74 -14.03 -1.78
C GLU A 363 21.91 -12.73 -1.81
N ILE A 364 20.77 -12.73 -2.50
CA ILE A 364 19.85 -11.60 -2.55
C ILE A 364 19.26 -11.31 -1.16
N LEU A 365 18.77 -12.34 -0.46
CA LEU A 365 18.22 -12.22 0.89
C LEU A 365 19.23 -11.63 1.88
N LEU A 366 20.51 -12.03 1.81
CA LEU A 366 21.55 -11.51 2.68
C LEU A 366 21.65 -9.98 2.64
N TYR A 367 21.73 -9.39 1.47
CA TYR A 367 21.91 -7.93 1.32
C TYR A 367 20.64 -7.15 1.59
N THR A 368 19.48 -7.75 1.46
CA THR A 368 18.21 -7.06 1.57
C THR A 368 17.50 -7.29 2.89
N THR A 369 17.29 -8.55 3.33
CA THR A 369 16.46 -8.80 4.51
C THR A 369 17.13 -8.42 5.83
N VAL A 370 18.45 -8.61 5.95
CA VAL A 370 19.22 -8.23 7.14
C VAL A 370 19.20 -6.71 7.36
N THR A 371 19.20 -5.93 6.26
CA THR A 371 19.17 -4.46 6.30
C THR A 371 17.77 -3.87 6.14
N TYR A 372 16.71 -4.69 6.11
CA TYR A 372 15.35 -4.25 5.79
C TYR A 372 14.76 -3.26 6.80
N PHE A 373 15.27 -3.20 8.02
CA PHE A 373 14.90 -2.17 9.01
C PHE A 373 15.19 -0.75 8.51
N LEU A 374 16.20 -0.55 7.65
CA LEU A 374 16.49 0.73 7.02
C LEU A 374 15.35 1.17 6.08
N CYS A 375 14.76 0.22 5.34
CA CYS A 375 13.57 0.47 4.53
C CYS A 375 12.40 0.93 5.40
N GLY A 376 12.19 0.27 6.55
CA GLY A 376 11.17 0.67 7.52
C GLY A 376 11.40 2.10 8.04
N PHE A 377 12.61 2.42 8.42
CA PHE A 377 12.96 3.76 8.90
C PHE A 377 12.76 4.82 7.81
N MET A 378 13.18 4.53 6.59
CA MET A 378 13.03 5.40 5.44
C MET A 378 11.55 5.76 5.17
N ASP A 379 10.61 4.82 5.39
CA ASP A 379 9.19 5.03 5.14
C ASP A 379 8.45 5.69 6.33
N LEU A 380 8.94 5.54 7.56
CA LEU A 380 8.32 6.10 8.76
C LEU A 380 8.38 7.63 8.81
N PHE A 381 9.49 8.25 8.41
CA PHE A 381 9.61 9.71 8.39
C PHE A 381 8.64 10.38 7.40
N PRO A 382 8.52 9.94 6.13
CA PRO A 382 7.45 10.39 5.26
C PRO A 382 6.05 10.12 5.81
N GLY A 383 5.84 8.98 6.49
CA GLY A 383 4.59 8.67 7.17
C GLY A 383 4.20 9.71 8.22
N ALA A 384 5.14 10.07 9.09
CA ALA A 384 4.95 11.13 10.09
C ALA A 384 4.72 12.51 9.43
N LEU A 385 5.51 12.86 8.41
CA LEU A 385 5.35 14.13 7.68
C LEU A 385 4.00 14.21 6.96
N ARG A 386 3.51 13.13 6.37
CA ARG A 386 2.15 13.05 5.80
C ARG A 386 1.08 13.25 6.86
N GLY A 387 1.24 12.64 8.05
CA GLY A 387 0.36 12.84 9.19
C GLY A 387 0.25 14.32 9.59
N MET A 388 1.33 15.07 9.46
CA MET A 388 1.36 16.53 9.64
C MET A 388 0.84 17.33 8.43
N GLY A 389 0.48 16.66 7.32
CA GLY A 389 0.00 17.29 6.09
C GLY A 389 1.08 17.67 5.07
N HIS A 390 2.34 17.31 5.32
CA HIS A 390 3.46 17.56 4.42
C HIS A 390 3.80 16.30 3.62
N SER A 391 3.44 16.25 2.35
CA SER A 391 3.65 15.07 1.50
C SER A 391 4.54 15.34 0.27
N GLY A 392 4.52 16.55 -0.27
CA GLY A 392 5.23 16.89 -1.51
C GLY A 392 6.75 16.81 -1.38
N VAL A 393 7.33 17.44 -0.36
CA VAL A 393 8.79 17.41 -0.14
C VAL A 393 9.26 15.99 0.21
N PRO A 394 8.65 15.24 1.14
CA PRO A 394 9.01 13.84 1.39
C PRO A 394 8.95 12.95 0.15
N MET A 395 7.94 13.15 -0.72
CA MET A 395 7.86 12.44 -2.01
C MET A 395 9.10 12.71 -2.88
N LEU A 396 9.45 13.97 -3.09
CA LEU A 396 10.61 14.34 -3.91
C LEU A 396 11.92 13.77 -3.34
N LEU A 397 12.11 13.85 -2.02
CA LEU A 397 13.29 13.28 -1.37
C LEU A 397 13.35 11.76 -1.49
N SER A 398 12.22 11.06 -1.39
CA SER A 398 12.16 9.61 -1.61
C SER A 398 12.47 9.24 -3.07
N ILE A 399 11.96 10.00 -4.03
CA ILE A 399 12.25 9.77 -5.46
C ILE A 399 13.75 10.01 -5.75
N ILE A 400 14.28 11.14 -5.32
CA ILE A 400 15.71 11.47 -5.55
C ILE A 400 16.60 10.47 -4.82
N GLY A 401 16.33 10.20 -3.55
CA GLY A 401 17.15 9.31 -2.73
C GLY A 401 17.07 7.85 -3.16
N THR A 402 15.88 7.32 -3.40
CA THR A 402 15.73 5.90 -3.77
C THR A 402 15.98 5.70 -5.27
N VAL A 403 15.23 6.38 -6.13
CA VAL A 403 15.28 6.14 -7.58
C VAL A 403 16.55 6.76 -8.16
N GLY A 404 16.90 7.98 -7.79
CA GLY A 404 18.11 8.65 -8.25
C GLY A 404 19.37 7.86 -7.89
N THR A 405 19.50 7.42 -6.63
CA THR A 405 20.65 6.58 -6.22
C THR A 405 20.72 5.28 -7.01
N ARG A 406 19.60 4.59 -7.22
CA ARG A 406 19.57 3.33 -7.98
C ARG A 406 19.92 3.53 -9.45
N ILE A 407 19.46 4.61 -10.08
CA ILE A 407 19.85 4.97 -11.46
C ILE A 407 21.36 5.18 -11.54
N VAL A 408 21.92 6.03 -10.67
CA VAL A 408 23.38 6.25 -10.61
C VAL A 408 24.13 4.94 -10.37
N TRP A 409 23.61 4.10 -9.48
CA TRP A 409 24.21 2.79 -9.17
C TRP A 409 24.24 1.86 -10.37
N ILE A 410 23.14 1.71 -11.09
CA ILE A 410 22.98 0.82 -12.25
C ILE A 410 23.85 1.27 -13.42
N TYR A 411 23.95 2.57 -13.68
CA TYR A 411 24.66 3.06 -14.86
C TYR A 411 26.14 3.36 -14.61
N TRP A 412 26.57 3.64 -13.36
CA TRP A 412 27.94 4.07 -13.07
C TRP A 412 28.75 3.10 -12.20
N ILE A 413 28.13 2.47 -11.21
CA ILE A 413 28.83 1.57 -10.25
C ILE A 413 28.75 0.14 -10.74
N PHE A 414 27.56 -0.35 -11.03
CA PHE A 414 27.32 -1.73 -11.45
C PHE A 414 28.11 -2.15 -12.71
N PRO A 415 28.27 -1.34 -13.79
CA PRO A 415 29.05 -1.76 -14.94
C PRO A 415 30.54 -1.99 -14.66
N ARG A 416 31.09 -1.32 -13.64
CA ARG A 416 32.50 -1.45 -13.24
C ARG A 416 32.77 -2.70 -12.37
N HIS A 417 31.76 -3.14 -11.63
CA HIS A 417 31.86 -4.28 -10.71
C HIS A 417 30.62 -5.18 -10.87
N ARG A 418 30.55 -5.88 -11.99
CA ARG A 418 29.37 -6.63 -12.40
C ARG A 418 29.18 -7.90 -11.59
N SER A 419 28.50 -7.80 -10.45
CA SER A 419 28.08 -8.92 -9.60
C SER A 419 26.70 -8.70 -9.01
N LEU A 420 26.02 -9.79 -8.62
CA LEU A 420 24.72 -9.71 -7.96
C LEU A 420 24.84 -8.99 -6.61
N ALA A 421 25.88 -9.26 -5.84
CA ALA A 421 26.17 -8.57 -4.59
C ALA A 421 26.18 -7.04 -4.76
N VAL A 422 26.96 -6.53 -5.74
CA VAL A 422 27.04 -5.09 -6.03
C VAL A 422 25.68 -4.55 -6.45
N LEU A 423 24.91 -5.28 -7.26
CA LEU A 423 23.59 -4.84 -7.66
C LEU A 423 22.64 -4.70 -6.44
N PHE A 424 22.64 -5.67 -5.51
CA PHE A 424 21.73 -5.67 -4.36
C PHE A 424 22.18 -4.78 -3.20
N ILE A 425 23.45 -4.41 -3.10
CA ILE A 425 23.91 -3.36 -2.18
C ILE A 425 23.30 -1.99 -2.53
N SER A 426 22.82 -1.79 -3.74
CA SER A 426 22.05 -0.59 -4.12
C SER A 426 20.80 -0.37 -3.26
N TYR A 427 20.20 -1.43 -2.71
CA TYR A 427 19.04 -1.31 -1.82
C TYR A 427 19.40 -0.60 -0.50
N PRO A 428 20.29 -1.15 0.36
CA PRO A 428 20.66 -0.47 1.60
C PRO A 428 21.32 0.90 1.35
N ALA A 429 22.12 1.06 0.28
CA ALA A 429 22.71 2.35 -0.08
C ALA A 429 21.62 3.41 -0.35
N SER A 430 20.63 3.08 -1.17
CA SER A 430 19.51 3.97 -1.46
C SER A 430 18.66 4.27 -0.22
N TRP A 431 18.44 3.28 0.66
CA TRP A 431 17.70 3.46 1.89
C TRP A 431 18.40 4.40 2.87
N ILE A 432 19.73 4.27 3.05
CA ILE A 432 20.53 5.13 3.92
C ILE A 432 20.50 6.59 3.43
N ILE A 433 20.71 6.80 2.12
CA ILE A 433 20.71 8.15 1.52
C ILE A 433 19.32 8.79 1.67
N THR A 434 18.26 8.05 1.35
CA THR A 434 16.88 8.54 1.49
C THR A 434 16.55 8.83 2.95
N LEU A 435 16.90 7.92 3.86
CA LEU A 435 16.68 8.10 5.30
C LEU A 435 17.35 9.37 5.83
N ALA A 436 18.61 9.62 5.47
CA ALA A 436 19.32 10.83 5.89
C ALA A 436 18.61 12.10 5.42
N MET A 437 18.15 12.14 4.17
CA MET A 437 17.39 13.26 3.63
C MET A 437 16.02 13.43 4.33
N GLN A 438 15.33 12.33 4.61
CA GLN A 438 14.03 12.37 5.29
C GLN A 438 14.16 12.82 6.76
N ILE A 439 15.20 12.40 7.47
CA ILE A 439 15.51 12.88 8.82
C ILE A 439 15.74 14.38 8.81
N ALA A 440 16.58 14.89 7.89
CA ALA A 440 16.84 16.33 7.76
C ALA A 440 15.55 17.11 7.48
N CYS A 441 14.70 16.61 6.58
CA CYS A 441 13.40 17.18 6.26
C CYS A 441 12.48 17.21 7.49
N TYR A 442 12.40 16.11 8.24
CA TYR A 442 11.56 16.01 9.44
C TYR A 442 11.96 17.06 10.49
N PHE A 443 13.24 17.18 10.80
CA PHE A 443 13.73 18.18 11.76
C PHE A 443 13.54 19.61 11.27
N TYR A 444 13.67 19.87 9.98
CA TYR A 444 13.38 21.18 9.40
C TYR A 444 11.89 21.56 9.56
N VAL A 445 10.98 20.68 9.15
CA VAL A 445 9.53 20.89 9.26
C VAL A 445 9.13 21.06 10.71
N ARG A 446 9.66 20.21 11.61
CA ARG A 446 9.47 20.32 13.04
C ARG A 446 9.87 21.71 13.56
N LYS A 447 11.08 22.15 13.26
CA LYS A 447 11.58 23.46 13.72
C LYS A 447 10.67 24.60 13.26
N VAL A 448 10.26 24.60 12.00
CA VAL A 448 9.40 25.67 11.44
C VAL A 448 8.01 25.66 12.05
N GLN A 449 7.40 24.50 12.28
CA GLN A 449 6.06 24.43 12.87
C GLN A 449 6.04 24.75 14.36
N PHE A 450 6.97 24.20 15.14
CA PHE A 450 7.05 24.51 16.57
C PHE A 450 7.34 25.98 16.83
N THR A 451 8.12 26.66 15.99
CA THR A 451 8.38 28.09 16.14
C THR A 451 7.12 28.92 15.89
N ARG A 452 6.26 28.53 14.95
CA ARG A 452 4.99 29.24 14.67
C ARG A 452 3.98 29.14 15.80
N ASP A 453 3.91 27.98 16.48
CA ASP A 453 2.92 27.75 17.54
C ASP A 453 3.34 28.35 18.90
N TYR A 454 4.63 28.72 19.10
CA TYR A 454 5.10 29.46 20.28
C TYR A 454 4.99 30.98 20.10
N THR A 455 4.76 31.48 18.89
CA THR A 455 4.68 32.91 18.58
C THR A 455 3.25 33.40 18.26
N GLY A 456 2.26 32.56 18.24
CA GLY A 456 0.83 32.83 18.06
C GLY A 456 0.02 32.43 19.26
#